data_83758560d838c0176771ac9d31f684ee
#
_entry.id   83758560d838c0176771ac9d31f684ee
#
_cell.length_a   1.000
_cell.length_b   1.000
_cell.length_c   1.000
_cell.angle_alpha   90.00
_cell.angle_beta   90.00
_cell.angle_gamma   90.00
#
_symmetry.space_group_name_H-M   'P 1'
#
loop_
_entity.id
_entity.type
_entity.pdbx_description
1 polymer ?
#
loop_
_entity_poly.entity_id
_entity_poly.type
_entity_poly.pdbx_seq_one_letter_code
_entity_poly.pdbx_strand_id
1 'polypeptide(L)'
;MPISPELRRRFAGARRVLVLTGAGVSAESGVPTFSGGGNTAVWKGIPFDVISSAEMLQRNLPAVWEWFDYRRDFMAGLMPNAAHYEIAHWQERFPEFTVVTQNIDGLHQKAGSRDVIELHGNIWRALCCLPLVL
;
A
#
# COMPACT_ATOMS: atom_id res chain seq x y z
N MET A 1 17.43 8.82 15.76
CA MET A 1 18.00 7.89 16.78
C MET A 1 19.06 7.03 16.10
N PRO A 2 20.30 6.95 16.57
CA PRO A 2 21.31 6.12 15.94
C PRO A 2 21.01 4.63 16.17
N ILE A 3 21.14 3.84 15.11
CA ILE A 3 20.97 2.38 15.17
C ILE A 3 22.18 1.77 15.91
N SER A 4 21.94 0.92 16.90
CA SER A 4 23.03 0.29 17.68
C SER A 4 23.92 -0.58 16.79
N PRO A 5 25.23 -0.68 17.11
CA PRO A 5 26.14 -1.57 16.38
C PRO A 5 25.72 -3.04 16.38
N GLU A 6 25.10 -3.48 17.47
CA GLU A 6 24.57 -4.84 17.58
C GLU A 6 23.42 -5.08 16.59
N LEU A 7 22.44 -4.16 16.51
CA LEU A 7 21.32 -4.26 15.58
C LEU A 7 21.83 -4.27 14.12
N ARG A 8 22.81 -3.41 13.80
CA ARG A 8 23.44 -3.41 12.48
C ARG A 8 24.07 -4.77 12.12
N ARG A 9 24.79 -5.39 13.07
CA ARG A 9 25.39 -6.71 12.85
C ARG A 9 24.36 -7.80 12.66
N ARG A 10 23.31 -7.81 13.50
CA ARG A 10 22.20 -8.77 13.36
C ARG A 10 21.48 -8.63 12.04
N PHE A 11 21.18 -7.42 11.62
CA PHE A 11 20.55 -7.16 10.34
C PHE A 11 21.43 -7.57 9.16
N ALA A 12 22.71 -7.19 9.20
CA ALA A 12 23.66 -7.54 8.14
C ALA A 12 23.86 -9.05 7.97
N GLY A 13 23.74 -9.83 9.05
CA GLY A 13 23.88 -11.29 9.06
C GLY A 13 22.54 -12.04 8.89
N ALA A 14 21.43 -11.33 8.73
CA ALA A 14 20.13 -11.96 8.56
C ALA A 14 20.07 -12.75 7.25
N ARG A 15 19.46 -13.93 7.28
CA ARG A 15 19.20 -14.74 6.09
C ARG A 15 17.74 -14.66 5.66
N ARG A 16 16.86 -14.36 6.60
CA ARG A 16 15.41 -14.22 6.41
C ARG A 16 14.98 -12.85 6.91
N VAL A 17 14.39 -12.07 6.05
CA VAL A 17 13.90 -10.73 6.37
C VAL A 17 12.45 -10.60 5.93
N LEU A 18 11.59 -10.23 6.86
CA LEU A 18 10.21 -9.84 6.60
C LEU A 18 10.09 -8.33 6.82
N VAL A 19 9.61 -7.63 5.82
CA VAL A 19 9.27 -6.21 5.90
C VAL A 19 7.76 -6.06 5.89
N LEU A 20 7.19 -5.53 6.97
CA LEU A 20 5.78 -5.19 7.05
C LEU A 20 5.62 -3.67 6.94
N THR A 21 4.83 -3.22 5.97
CA THR A 21 4.59 -1.80 5.74
C THR A 21 3.11 -1.44 5.80
N GLY A 22 2.85 -0.17 6.09
CA GLY A 22 1.53 0.45 6.12
C GLY A 22 1.60 1.88 5.58
N ALA A 23 0.55 2.67 5.77
CA ALA A 23 0.41 4.00 5.19
C ALA A 23 1.59 4.95 5.45
N GLY A 24 2.27 4.78 6.59
CA GLY A 24 3.42 5.61 6.96
C GLY A 24 4.59 5.56 5.98
N VAL A 25 4.86 4.41 5.33
CA VAL A 25 5.96 4.31 4.35
C VAL A 25 5.70 5.15 3.11
N SER A 26 4.43 5.37 2.75
CA SER A 26 4.02 6.14 1.56
C SER A 26 3.72 7.62 1.85
N ALA A 27 3.79 8.05 3.11
CA ALA A 27 3.49 9.42 3.50
C ALA A 27 4.39 10.45 2.81
N GLU A 28 5.70 10.20 2.77
CA GLU A 28 6.67 11.06 2.08
C GLU A 28 6.52 11.06 0.55
N SER A 29 5.83 10.08 -0.01
CA SER A 29 5.44 10.05 -1.42
C SER A 29 4.20 10.89 -1.72
N GLY A 30 3.55 11.46 -0.69
CA GLY A 30 2.33 12.25 -0.82
C GLY A 30 1.03 11.43 -0.74
N VAL A 31 1.10 10.13 -0.44
CA VAL A 31 -0.13 9.34 -0.21
C VAL A 31 -0.73 9.73 1.13
N PRO A 32 -2.01 10.17 1.17
CA PRO A 32 -2.67 10.51 2.43
C PRO A 32 -2.74 9.31 3.37
N THR A 33 -2.28 9.50 4.61
CA THR A 33 -2.42 8.47 5.65
C THR A 33 -3.80 8.59 6.28
N PHE A 34 -4.65 7.59 6.10
CA PHE A 34 -6.03 7.59 6.58
C PHE A 34 -6.19 7.36 8.09
N SER A 35 -5.10 7.06 8.78
CA SER A 35 -5.09 6.71 10.20
C SER A 35 -4.35 7.75 11.03
N GLY A 36 -4.88 8.94 11.27
CA GLY A 36 -4.16 9.78 12.22
C GLY A 36 -4.37 11.28 12.24
N GLY A 37 -5.41 11.75 11.69
CA GLY A 37 -5.77 13.16 11.86
C GLY A 37 -7.26 13.31 11.94
N GLY A 38 -7.77 13.94 12.99
CA GLY A 38 -9.18 14.14 13.30
C GLY A 38 -10.04 14.85 12.25
N ASN A 39 -9.67 14.75 10.99
CA ASN A 39 -10.50 15.07 9.84
C ASN A 39 -10.65 13.78 9.03
N THR A 40 -11.76 13.10 9.20
CA THR A 40 -12.20 12.03 8.33
C THR A 40 -12.14 12.57 6.90
N ALA A 41 -11.27 12.03 6.07
CA ALA A 41 -11.22 12.41 4.67
C ALA A 41 -12.62 12.22 4.08
N VAL A 42 -13.20 13.31 3.57
CA VAL A 42 -14.58 13.34 3.06
C VAL A 42 -14.51 13.52 1.56
N TRP A 43 -15.21 12.65 0.83
CA TRP A 43 -15.36 12.76 -0.62
C TRP A 43 -16.82 13.00 -0.97
N LYS A 44 -17.13 14.15 -1.59
CA LYS A 44 -18.51 14.59 -1.90
C LYS A 44 -19.47 14.50 -0.70
N GLY A 45 -18.98 14.83 0.50
CA GLY A 45 -19.75 14.78 1.72
C GLY A 45 -19.87 13.39 2.37
N ILE A 46 -19.25 12.35 1.79
CA ILE A 46 -19.29 10.98 2.31
C ILE A 46 -17.95 10.68 3.01
N PRO A 47 -17.95 10.21 4.27
CA PRO A 47 -16.73 9.79 4.95
C PRO A 47 -16.04 8.65 4.21
N PHE A 48 -14.69 8.65 4.27
CA PHE A 48 -13.86 7.68 3.58
C PHE A 48 -14.20 6.22 3.93
N ASP A 49 -14.37 5.93 5.20
CA ASP A 49 -14.71 4.60 5.71
C ASP A 49 -16.08 4.11 5.22
N VAL A 50 -17.01 5.05 5.00
CA VAL A 50 -18.34 4.75 4.45
C VAL A 50 -18.26 4.46 2.95
N ILE A 51 -17.63 5.36 2.16
CA ILE A 51 -17.56 5.18 0.69
C ILE A 51 -16.74 3.94 0.28
N SER A 52 -15.77 3.53 1.10
CA SER A 52 -14.92 2.36 0.86
C SER A 52 -15.45 1.08 1.50
N SER A 53 -16.66 1.09 2.05
CA SER A 53 -17.25 -0.08 2.72
C SER A 53 -17.86 -1.10 1.75
N ALA A 54 -17.91 -2.37 2.18
CA ALA A 54 -18.60 -3.42 1.44
C ALA A 54 -20.10 -3.14 1.29
N GLU A 55 -20.71 -2.47 2.27
CA GLU A 55 -22.12 -2.04 2.19
C GLU A 55 -22.32 -1.04 1.06
N MET A 56 -21.46 -0.03 0.94
CA MET A 56 -21.56 0.96 -0.12
C MET A 56 -21.34 0.33 -1.51
N LEU A 57 -20.49 -0.69 -1.62
CA LEU A 57 -20.28 -1.44 -2.86
C LEU A 57 -21.58 -2.09 -3.35
N GLN A 58 -22.42 -2.60 -2.44
CA GLN A 58 -23.70 -3.19 -2.77
C GLN A 58 -24.79 -2.13 -3.01
N ARG A 59 -24.73 -1.02 -2.27
CA ARG A 59 -25.77 0.01 -2.26
C ARG A 59 -25.63 1.02 -3.41
N ASN A 60 -24.40 1.42 -3.73
CA ASN A 60 -24.12 2.44 -4.73
C ASN A 60 -22.77 2.20 -5.42
N LEU A 61 -22.72 1.15 -6.22
CA LEU A 61 -21.51 0.76 -6.97
C LEU A 61 -20.94 1.90 -7.85
N PRO A 62 -21.76 2.71 -8.58
CA PRO A 62 -21.24 3.84 -9.35
C PRO A 62 -20.43 4.84 -8.50
N ALA A 63 -20.94 5.23 -7.32
CA ALA A 63 -20.24 6.15 -6.44
C ALA A 63 -18.90 5.56 -5.92
N VAL A 64 -18.87 4.26 -5.64
CA VAL A 64 -17.63 3.56 -5.25
C VAL A 64 -16.61 3.58 -6.39
N TRP A 65 -17.04 3.30 -7.62
CA TRP A 65 -16.14 3.37 -8.78
C TRP A 65 -15.58 4.78 -9.00
N GLU A 66 -16.44 5.80 -8.94
CA GLU A 66 -16.02 7.21 -9.07
C GLU A 66 -15.02 7.62 -7.98
N TRP A 67 -15.22 7.15 -6.75
CA TRP A 67 -14.28 7.34 -5.66
C TRP A 67 -12.92 6.70 -5.94
N PHE A 68 -12.90 5.44 -6.38
CA PHE A 68 -11.65 4.75 -6.68
C PHE A 68 -10.96 5.32 -7.93
N ASP A 69 -11.70 5.82 -8.94
CA ASP A 69 -11.14 6.53 -10.09
C ASP A 69 -10.47 7.83 -9.65
N TYR A 70 -11.13 8.64 -8.85
CA TYR A 70 -10.53 9.84 -8.26
C TYR A 70 -9.22 9.54 -7.51
N ARG A 71 -9.20 8.44 -6.74
CA ARG A 71 -7.98 8.03 -6.04
C ARG A 71 -6.88 7.56 -6.98
N ARG A 72 -7.22 6.84 -8.04
CA ARG A 72 -6.25 6.42 -9.05
C ARG A 72 -5.64 7.62 -9.75
N ASP A 73 -6.44 8.57 -10.17
CA ASP A 73 -5.97 9.81 -10.80
C ASP A 73 -4.98 10.55 -9.91
N PHE A 74 -5.33 10.68 -8.62
CA PHE A 74 -4.42 11.31 -7.65
C PHE A 74 -3.11 10.52 -7.49
N MET A 75 -3.19 9.19 -7.36
CA MET A 75 -2.02 8.34 -7.11
C MET A 75 -1.15 8.12 -8.36
N ALA A 76 -1.69 8.29 -9.56
CA ALA A 76 -0.96 8.05 -10.82
C ALA A 76 0.33 8.87 -10.92
N GLY A 77 0.30 10.11 -10.44
CA GLY A 77 1.44 11.03 -10.44
C GLY A 77 2.46 10.81 -9.32
N LEU A 78 2.14 9.97 -8.33
CA LEU A 78 3.02 9.79 -7.18
C LEU A 78 4.19 8.86 -7.51
N MET A 79 5.35 9.17 -6.89
CA MET A 79 6.57 8.39 -7.05
C MET A 79 6.96 7.71 -5.75
N PRO A 80 7.61 6.54 -5.81
CA PRO A 80 8.21 5.93 -4.64
C PRO A 80 9.21 6.89 -3.99
N ASN A 81 9.33 6.83 -2.68
CA ASN A 81 10.35 7.54 -1.91
C ASN A 81 11.54 6.64 -1.60
N ALA A 82 12.55 7.20 -0.92
CA ALA A 82 13.80 6.50 -0.59
C ALA A 82 13.57 5.18 0.15
N ALA A 83 12.56 5.09 1.03
CA ALA A 83 12.25 3.86 1.75
C ALA A 83 11.78 2.73 0.82
N HIS A 84 10.97 3.04 -0.18
CA HIS A 84 10.52 2.05 -1.17
C HIS A 84 11.69 1.49 -1.98
N TYR A 85 12.59 2.37 -2.46
CA TYR A 85 13.77 1.96 -3.23
C TYR A 85 14.74 1.15 -2.39
N GLU A 86 14.95 1.52 -1.13
CA GLU A 86 15.82 0.78 -0.22
C GLU A 86 15.26 -0.62 0.07
N ILE A 87 13.95 -0.75 0.30
CA ILE A 87 13.28 -2.04 0.49
C ILE A 87 13.43 -2.92 -0.77
N ALA A 88 13.28 -2.35 -1.96
CA ALA A 88 13.48 -3.08 -3.22
C ALA A 88 14.93 -3.57 -3.35
N HIS A 89 15.91 -2.73 -2.98
CA HIS A 89 17.32 -3.09 -2.98
C HIS A 89 17.65 -4.24 -2.00
N TRP A 90 16.99 -4.29 -0.85
CA TRP A 90 17.17 -5.37 0.12
C TRP A 90 16.77 -6.75 -0.42
N GLN A 91 15.82 -6.84 -1.35
CA GLN A 91 15.48 -8.11 -2.01
C GLN A 91 16.65 -8.75 -2.77
N GLU A 92 17.59 -7.94 -3.26
CA GLU A 92 18.78 -8.44 -3.93
C GLU A 92 19.88 -8.86 -2.95
N ARG A 93 19.84 -8.30 -1.74
CA ARG A 93 20.86 -8.50 -0.71
C ARG A 93 20.60 -9.72 0.16
N PHE A 94 19.34 -10.00 0.50
CA PHE A 94 18.99 -11.05 1.45
C PHE A 94 18.51 -12.31 0.72
N PRO A 95 18.97 -13.53 1.13
CA PRO A 95 18.60 -14.78 0.47
C PRO A 95 17.10 -15.08 0.50
N GLU A 96 16.44 -14.78 1.64
CA GLU A 96 14.99 -14.94 1.80
C GLU A 96 14.43 -13.59 2.26
N PHE A 97 13.70 -12.93 1.37
CA PHE A 97 13.15 -11.60 1.64
C PHE A 97 11.68 -11.54 1.23
N THR A 98 10.84 -11.06 2.13
CA THR A 98 9.41 -10.93 1.88
C THR A 98 8.94 -9.53 2.24
N VAL A 99 8.22 -8.89 1.34
CA VAL A 99 7.50 -7.64 1.61
C VAL A 99 6.03 -7.95 1.77
N VAL A 100 5.47 -7.54 2.91
CA VAL A 100 4.03 -7.59 3.18
C VAL A 100 3.55 -6.15 3.37
N THR A 101 2.53 -5.73 2.65
CA THR A 101 2.02 -4.37 2.75
C THR A 101 0.53 -4.34 2.99
N GLN A 102 0.09 -3.38 3.80
CA GLN A 102 -1.31 -2.98 3.94
C GLN A 102 -1.71 -1.93 2.89
N ASN A 103 -0.73 -1.36 2.19
CA ASN A 103 -0.98 -0.31 1.21
C ASN A 103 -1.52 -0.89 -0.09
N ILE A 104 -2.36 -0.09 -0.75
CA ILE A 104 -2.97 -0.42 -2.04
C ILE A 104 -2.41 0.40 -3.19
N ASP A 105 -1.42 1.26 -2.92
CA ASP A 105 -0.91 2.29 -3.84
C ASP A 105 -0.01 1.75 -4.97
N GLY A 106 0.59 0.57 -4.79
CA GLY A 106 1.50 -0.05 -5.74
C GLY A 106 2.91 0.55 -5.77
N LEU A 107 3.26 1.42 -4.81
CA LEU A 107 4.56 2.10 -4.81
C LEU A 107 5.75 1.15 -4.57
N HIS A 108 5.56 0.06 -3.82
CA HIS A 108 6.60 -0.97 -3.69
C HIS A 108 6.96 -1.58 -5.04
N GLN A 109 5.95 -1.97 -5.83
CA GLN A 109 6.16 -2.53 -7.17
C GLN A 109 6.76 -1.49 -8.11
N LYS A 110 6.29 -0.24 -8.04
CA LYS A 110 6.83 0.89 -8.82
C LYS A 110 8.29 1.18 -8.49
N ALA A 111 8.74 0.90 -7.26
CA ALA A 111 10.14 0.98 -6.83
C ALA A 111 11.00 -0.22 -7.26
N GLY A 112 10.39 -1.28 -7.81
CA GLY A 112 11.08 -2.48 -8.25
C GLY A 112 10.98 -3.68 -7.30
N SER A 113 10.24 -3.59 -6.18
CA SER A 113 9.98 -4.74 -5.32
C SER A 113 9.19 -5.82 -6.07
N ARG A 114 9.63 -7.07 -5.95
CA ARG A 114 9.00 -8.26 -6.53
C ARG A 114 8.28 -9.04 -5.43
N ASP A 115 7.27 -9.81 -5.82
CA ASP A 115 6.56 -10.75 -4.92
C ASP A 115 6.02 -10.09 -3.64
N VAL A 116 5.46 -8.87 -3.78
CA VAL A 116 4.86 -8.13 -2.67
C VAL A 116 3.51 -8.73 -2.31
N ILE A 117 3.36 -9.12 -1.05
CA ILE A 117 2.09 -9.62 -0.50
C ILE A 117 1.22 -8.43 -0.10
N GLU A 118 0.11 -8.23 -0.79
CA GLU A 118 -0.82 -7.12 -0.61
C GLU A 118 -2.02 -7.56 0.23
N LEU A 119 -2.04 -7.19 1.51
CA LEU A 119 -3.08 -7.63 2.46
C LEU A 119 -4.47 -7.08 2.13
N HIS A 120 -4.55 -5.89 1.53
CA HIS A 120 -5.80 -5.21 1.19
C HIS A 120 -6.00 -5.06 -0.32
N GLY A 121 -5.30 -5.85 -1.13
CA GLY A 121 -5.33 -5.75 -2.58
C GLY A 121 -4.55 -4.56 -3.13
N ASN A 122 -4.92 -4.12 -4.35
CA ASN A 122 -4.21 -3.08 -5.06
C ASN A 122 -5.21 -2.23 -5.86
N ILE A 123 -5.09 -0.90 -5.78
CA ILE A 123 -6.02 0.04 -6.40
C ILE A 123 -6.00 -0.03 -7.95
N TRP A 124 -4.91 -0.53 -8.51
CA TRP A 124 -4.71 -0.66 -9.96
C TRP A 124 -5.29 -1.94 -10.55
N ARG A 125 -5.83 -2.81 -9.71
CA ARG A 125 -6.40 -4.11 -10.14
C ARG A 125 -7.84 -4.23 -9.69
N ALA A 126 -8.70 -4.70 -10.60
CA ALA A 126 -10.08 -5.06 -10.31
C ALA A 126 -10.27 -6.55 -10.59
N LEU A 127 -11.05 -7.22 -9.75
CA LEU A 127 -11.49 -8.59 -9.97
C LEU A 127 -12.94 -8.57 -10.42
N CYS A 128 -13.25 -9.36 -11.45
CA CYS A 128 -14.63 -9.61 -11.84
C CYS A 128 -15.25 -10.59 -10.84
N CYS A 129 -16.31 -10.15 -10.14
CA CYS A 129 -17.05 -10.98 -9.18
C CYS A 129 -18.18 -11.80 -9.84
N LEU A 130 -18.23 -11.90 -11.17
CA LEU A 130 -19.19 -12.77 -11.83
C LEU A 130 -18.86 -14.22 -11.47
N PRO A 131 -19.85 -15.02 -11.00
CA PRO A 131 -19.63 -16.44 -10.82
C PRO A 131 -19.21 -17.01 -12.19
N LEU A 132 -18.07 -17.72 -12.22
CA LEU A 132 -17.74 -18.58 -13.34
C LEU A 132 -18.89 -19.60 -13.45
N VAL A 133 -19.80 -19.37 -14.36
CA VAL A 133 -20.75 -20.41 -14.77
C VAL A 133 -19.91 -21.41 -15.58
N LEU A 134 -19.50 -22.48 -14.90
CA LEU A 134 -18.92 -23.66 -15.51
C LEU A 134 -20.04 -24.46 -16.20
#